data_4c3e8e6e655a0f1bb538c4e2aa48dcc4
#
_entry.id   4c3e8e6e655a0f1bb538c4e2aa48dcc4
#
_cell.length_a   1.000
_cell.length_b   1.000
_cell.length_c   1.000
_cell.angle_alpha   90.00
_cell.angle_beta   90.00
_cell.angle_gamma   90.00
#
_symmetry.space_group_name_H-M   'P 1'
#
loop_
_entity.id
_entity.type
_entity.pdbx_description
1 polymer ?
#
loop_
_entity_poly.entity_id
_entity_poly.type
_entity_poly.pdbx_seq_one_letter_code
_entity_poly.pdbx_strand_id
1 'polypeptide(L)'
;MISVNDDKDIHFRKAEFDPDDCPVDCSRPCENVCPANAISLDGEPGQQKGVVVERCYGCGRCFPVCPYDKISAITYIRDATAVAELLIRDDVDALEIHTNGRVPAAFKELWDSLGDSINSLRLVAVSFPDIKDSAVSAMNAMYSIMETNLRCYNLWQLDGRPMSGDIGRGATREAIAFALHLASAGDRPKGFLQLAGGTNAHTVDGLKKARLFQTATISDISNDGNFTSSLRSGNALISGVAFGGYARKIVGKVLHSMQSQHGLACIEDHPEQLLQALEESLSLVGTVKCYASLCSLK
;
A
#
# COMPACT_ATOMS: atom_id res chain seq x y z
N MET A 1 -9.01 -8.20 2.15
CA MET A 1 -9.20 -7.06 1.21
C MET A 1 -8.74 -7.48 -0.18
N ILE A 2 -9.52 -7.18 -1.19
CA ILE A 2 -9.22 -7.41 -2.61
C ILE A 2 -8.83 -6.07 -3.23
N SER A 3 -7.83 -6.04 -4.11
CA SER A 3 -7.41 -4.82 -4.81
C SER A 3 -7.70 -4.91 -6.29
N VAL A 4 -8.20 -3.84 -6.86
CA VAL A 4 -8.53 -3.68 -8.29
C VAL A 4 -8.06 -2.30 -8.76
N ASN A 5 -7.93 -2.11 -10.06
CA ASN A 5 -7.57 -0.82 -10.67
C ASN A 5 -8.60 -0.43 -11.74
N ASP A 6 -8.86 0.86 -11.83
CA ASP A 6 -9.79 1.43 -12.82
C ASP A 6 -9.14 1.68 -14.19
N ASP A 7 -7.81 1.85 -14.21
CA ASP A 7 -7.02 2.09 -15.41
C ASP A 7 -5.57 1.63 -15.17
N LYS A 8 -4.66 1.97 -16.06
CA LYS A 8 -3.23 1.67 -15.95
C LYS A 8 -2.62 2.34 -14.71
N ASP A 9 -2.39 1.55 -13.68
CA ASP A 9 -1.77 1.98 -12.43
C ASP A 9 -0.41 1.28 -12.23
N ILE A 10 0.56 2.01 -11.68
CA ILE A 10 1.91 1.48 -11.46
C ILE A 10 1.95 0.31 -10.45
N HIS A 11 0.96 0.19 -9.57
CA HIS A 11 0.83 -0.91 -8.63
C HIS A 11 0.39 -2.21 -9.31
N PHE A 12 -0.17 -2.12 -10.51
CA PHE A 12 -0.61 -3.25 -11.34
C PHE A 12 0.31 -3.50 -12.53
N ARG A 13 1.58 -3.14 -12.43
CA ARG A 13 2.60 -3.46 -13.43
C ARG A 13 3.51 -4.58 -12.96
N LYS A 14 4.08 -5.31 -13.92
CA LYS A 14 5.15 -6.28 -13.71
C LYS A 14 6.32 -5.94 -14.61
N ALA A 15 7.52 -6.26 -14.17
CA ALA A 15 8.67 -6.21 -15.06
C ALA A 15 8.62 -7.41 -16.01
N GLU A 16 9.06 -7.19 -17.24
CA GLU A 16 9.21 -8.21 -18.27
C GLU A 16 10.47 -7.97 -19.07
N PHE A 17 11.17 -9.03 -19.41
CA PHE A 17 12.24 -9.06 -20.38
C PHE A 17 12.50 -10.50 -20.82
N ASP A 18 13.09 -10.66 -22.01
CA ASP A 18 13.58 -11.96 -22.46
C ASP A 18 14.98 -12.20 -21.89
N PRO A 19 15.20 -13.21 -21.04
CA PRO A 19 16.50 -13.49 -20.47
C PRO A 19 17.56 -13.88 -21.52
N ASP A 20 17.15 -14.41 -22.67
CA ASP A 20 18.05 -14.78 -23.75
C ASP A 20 18.57 -13.56 -24.52
N ASP A 21 17.89 -12.41 -24.41
CA ASP A 21 18.33 -11.12 -24.93
C ASP A 21 19.42 -10.45 -24.07
N CYS A 22 19.70 -10.98 -22.88
CA CYS A 22 20.72 -10.44 -22.00
C CYS A 22 22.13 -10.83 -22.45
N PRO A 23 23.07 -9.87 -22.60
CA PRO A 23 24.44 -10.20 -22.86
C PRO A 23 25.08 -11.09 -21.79
N VAL A 24 25.87 -12.06 -22.20
CA VAL A 24 26.51 -13.06 -21.32
C VAL A 24 27.40 -12.40 -20.25
N ASP A 25 28.01 -11.26 -20.59
CA ASP A 25 28.89 -10.48 -19.73
C ASP A 25 28.14 -9.42 -18.87
N CYS A 26 26.83 -9.41 -18.89
CA CYS A 26 26.05 -8.48 -18.10
C CYS A 26 26.27 -8.72 -16.59
N SER A 27 26.58 -7.64 -15.86
CA SER A 27 26.77 -7.68 -14.39
C SER A 27 25.47 -7.90 -13.58
N ARG A 28 24.33 -8.03 -14.25
CA ARG A 28 23.01 -8.34 -13.69
C ARG A 28 22.57 -7.41 -12.55
N PRO A 29 22.65 -6.09 -12.71
CA PRO A 29 22.27 -5.16 -11.64
C PRO A 29 20.77 -5.24 -11.30
N CYS A 30 19.94 -5.73 -12.22
CA CYS A 30 18.51 -5.94 -12.01
C CYS A 30 18.20 -7.01 -10.94
N GLU A 31 18.97 -8.09 -10.88
CA GLU A 31 18.85 -9.09 -9.82
C GLU A 31 19.20 -8.49 -8.45
N ASN A 32 20.36 -7.80 -8.40
CA ASN A 32 20.87 -7.20 -7.16
C ASN A 32 19.95 -6.13 -6.56
N VAL A 33 19.22 -5.39 -7.42
CA VAL A 33 18.32 -4.30 -6.97
C VAL A 33 16.93 -4.80 -6.62
N CYS A 34 16.57 -6.03 -7.00
CA CYS A 34 15.24 -6.57 -6.83
C CYS A 34 14.95 -6.92 -5.36
N PRO A 35 14.08 -6.18 -4.64
CA PRO A 35 13.84 -6.43 -3.21
C PRO A 35 12.94 -7.65 -2.96
N ALA A 36 12.38 -8.24 -4.03
CA ALA A 36 11.52 -9.41 -3.98
C ALA A 36 12.23 -10.68 -4.50
N ASN A 37 13.52 -10.58 -4.89
CA ASN A 37 14.24 -11.67 -5.56
C ASN A 37 13.42 -12.28 -6.72
N ALA A 38 12.76 -11.41 -7.47
CA ALA A 38 11.85 -11.80 -8.54
C ALA A 38 12.54 -11.90 -9.90
N ILE A 39 13.83 -11.65 -9.98
CA ILE A 39 14.61 -11.71 -11.23
C ILE A 39 15.71 -12.74 -11.04
N SER A 40 15.82 -13.68 -11.97
CA SER A 40 16.87 -14.70 -12.00
C SER A 40 17.26 -15.02 -13.45
N LEU A 41 18.54 -14.92 -13.76
CA LEU A 41 19.11 -15.27 -15.08
C LEU A 41 19.76 -16.66 -15.09
N ASP A 42 20.14 -17.16 -13.90
CA ASP A 42 20.77 -18.47 -13.72
C ASP A 42 19.77 -19.55 -13.27
N GLY A 43 18.58 -19.61 -13.89
CA GLY A 43 17.59 -20.62 -13.49
C GLY A 43 18.20 -22.04 -13.44
N GLU A 44 18.10 -22.72 -12.28
CA GLU A 44 18.40 -24.13 -12.21
C GLU A 44 17.49 -24.92 -13.17
N PRO A 45 17.88 -26.13 -13.61
CA PRO A 45 17.02 -26.94 -14.48
C PRO A 45 15.61 -27.10 -13.86
N GLY A 46 14.60 -26.53 -14.51
CA GLY A 46 13.21 -26.51 -14.03
C GLY A 46 12.77 -25.21 -13.33
N GLN A 47 13.65 -24.24 -13.10
CA GLN A 47 13.28 -22.92 -12.62
C GLN A 47 13.08 -21.93 -13.76
N GLN A 48 12.13 -21.03 -13.58
CA GLN A 48 11.83 -19.98 -14.55
C GLN A 48 12.98 -18.97 -14.57
N LYS A 49 13.61 -18.80 -15.75
CA LYS A 49 14.52 -17.68 -16.00
C LYS A 49 13.74 -16.40 -16.28
N GLY A 50 14.38 -15.26 -16.03
CA GLY A 50 13.76 -13.97 -16.24
C GLY A 50 13.02 -13.46 -15.00
N VAL A 51 11.80 -12.97 -15.16
CA VAL A 51 10.99 -12.43 -14.06
C VAL A 51 10.02 -13.50 -13.54
N VAL A 52 10.13 -13.84 -12.27
CA VAL A 52 9.15 -14.64 -11.54
C VAL A 52 7.95 -13.73 -11.22
N VAL A 53 6.90 -13.83 -12.03
CA VAL A 53 5.76 -12.91 -12.03
C VAL A 53 5.05 -12.86 -10.67
N GLU A 54 4.95 -13.99 -9.97
CA GLU A 54 4.30 -14.11 -8.65
C GLU A 54 5.04 -13.31 -7.57
N ARG A 55 6.35 -13.19 -7.67
CA ARG A 55 7.19 -12.42 -6.73
C ARG A 55 7.29 -10.95 -7.11
N CYS A 56 7.19 -10.62 -8.40
CA CYS A 56 7.30 -9.24 -8.86
C CYS A 56 6.08 -8.43 -8.43
N TYR A 57 6.28 -7.40 -7.60
CA TYR A 57 5.22 -6.47 -7.20
C TYR A 57 5.32 -5.10 -7.91
N GLY A 58 6.06 -5.01 -9.00
CA GLY A 58 6.07 -3.85 -9.89
C GLY A 58 6.80 -2.60 -9.39
N CYS A 59 7.71 -2.70 -8.42
CA CYS A 59 8.40 -1.55 -7.85
C CYS A 59 9.23 -0.72 -8.86
N GLY A 60 9.60 -1.30 -10.01
CA GLY A 60 10.27 -0.63 -11.12
C GLY A 60 11.74 -0.31 -10.90
N ARG A 61 12.39 -0.82 -9.84
CA ARG A 61 13.80 -0.55 -9.55
C ARG A 61 14.77 -1.15 -10.58
N CYS A 62 14.34 -2.20 -11.25
CA CYS A 62 15.13 -2.88 -12.29
C CYS A 62 15.23 -2.06 -13.58
N PHE A 63 14.26 -1.19 -13.89
CA PHE A 63 14.26 -0.43 -15.13
C PHE A 63 15.48 0.50 -15.27
N PRO A 64 15.74 1.45 -14.34
CA PRO A 64 16.83 2.42 -14.50
C PRO A 64 18.22 1.83 -14.33
N VAL A 65 18.34 0.60 -13.84
CA VAL A 65 19.66 -0.03 -13.62
C VAL A 65 20.06 -0.97 -14.74
N CYS A 66 19.15 -1.30 -15.66
CA CYS A 66 19.48 -2.13 -16.80
C CYS A 66 20.36 -1.35 -17.80
N PRO A 67 21.64 -1.71 -17.97
CA PRO A 67 22.53 -0.95 -18.84
C PRO A 67 22.21 -1.09 -20.33
N TYR A 68 21.36 -2.04 -20.68
CA TYR A 68 20.96 -2.35 -22.05
C TYR A 68 19.51 -2.00 -22.36
N ASP A 69 18.79 -1.40 -21.40
CA ASP A 69 17.38 -1.00 -21.51
C ASP A 69 16.45 -2.13 -21.99
N LYS A 70 16.72 -3.37 -21.54
CA LYS A 70 15.98 -4.56 -21.96
C LYS A 70 14.72 -4.83 -21.14
N ILE A 71 14.56 -4.18 -19.99
CA ILE A 71 13.46 -4.47 -19.07
C ILE A 71 12.31 -3.49 -19.33
N SER A 72 11.16 -4.02 -19.70
CA SER A 72 9.93 -3.27 -19.90
C SER A 72 8.95 -3.48 -18.74
N ALA A 73 7.88 -2.66 -18.71
CA ALA A 73 6.79 -2.79 -17.77
C ALA A 73 5.51 -3.19 -18.50
N ILE A 74 4.89 -4.29 -18.09
CA ILE A 74 3.52 -4.62 -18.49
C ILE A 74 2.58 -4.20 -17.36
N THR A 75 1.59 -3.37 -17.70
CA THR A 75 0.50 -2.99 -16.80
C THR A 75 -0.75 -3.76 -17.21
N TYR A 76 -1.45 -4.33 -16.25
CA TYR A 76 -2.69 -5.05 -16.46
C TYR A 76 -3.83 -4.41 -15.66
N ILE A 77 -5.04 -4.54 -16.19
CA ILE A 77 -6.29 -4.14 -15.52
C ILE A 77 -6.97 -5.44 -15.08
N ARG A 78 -7.44 -5.49 -13.84
CA ARG A 78 -8.16 -6.66 -13.34
C ARG A 78 -9.59 -6.67 -13.90
N ASP A 79 -10.04 -7.84 -14.28
CA ASP A 79 -11.41 -8.04 -14.71
C ASP A 79 -12.38 -7.79 -13.55
N ALA A 80 -13.26 -6.79 -13.72
CA ALA A 80 -14.23 -6.40 -12.71
C ALA A 80 -15.24 -7.52 -12.40
N THR A 81 -15.60 -8.33 -13.38
CA THR A 81 -16.53 -9.46 -13.18
C THR A 81 -15.91 -10.52 -12.27
N ALA A 82 -14.65 -10.90 -12.52
CA ALA A 82 -13.93 -11.83 -11.67
C ALA A 82 -13.71 -11.27 -10.26
N VAL A 83 -13.53 -9.95 -10.12
CA VAL A 83 -13.45 -9.30 -8.82
C VAL A 83 -14.79 -9.33 -8.11
N ALA A 84 -15.90 -9.04 -8.79
CA ALA A 84 -17.25 -9.07 -8.21
C ALA A 84 -17.59 -10.44 -7.60
N GLU A 85 -17.20 -11.54 -8.27
CA GLU A 85 -17.35 -12.90 -7.76
C GLU A 85 -16.54 -13.14 -6.46
N LEU A 86 -15.38 -12.51 -6.32
CA LEU A 86 -14.57 -12.62 -5.11
C LEU A 86 -15.15 -11.80 -3.95
N LEU A 87 -15.81 -10.67 -4.22
CA LEU A 87 -16.34 -9.78 -3.20
C LEU A 87 -17.51 -10.36 -2.41
N ILE A 88 -18.24 -11.33 -2.97
CA ILE A 88 -19.37 -11.99 -2.29
C ILE A 88 -18.94 -13.12 -1.35
N ARG A 89 -17.64 -13.40 -1.25
CA ARG A 89 -17.12 -14.43 -0.35
C ARG A 89 -17.15 -13.96 1.10
N ASP A 90 -17.45 -14.87 2.02
CA ASP A 90 -17.57 -14.59 3.47
C ASP A 90 -16.23 -14.16 4.11
N ASP A 91 -15.10 -14.47 3.48
CA ASP A 91 -13.77 -14.11 3.96
C ASP A 91 -13.24 -12.79 3.37
N VAL A 92 -14.07 -12.05 2.62
CA VAL A 92 -13.73 -10.77 1.99
C VAL A 92 -14.55 -9.63 2.58
N ASP A 93 -13.92 -8.79 3.40
CA ASP A 93 -14.58 -7.65 4.06
C ASP A 93 -14.34 -6.31 3.35
N ALA A 94 -13.35 -6.20 2.46
CA ALA A 94 -12.95 -4.91 1.92
C ALA A 94 -12.47 -4.98 0.47
N LEU A 95 -12.75 -3.91 -0.26
CA LEU A 95 -12.24 -3.63 -1.60
C LEU A 95 -11.29 -2.44 -1.54
N GLU A 96 -10.20 -2.50 -2.27
CA GLU A 96 -9.32 -1.38 -2.55
C GLU A 96 -9.31 -1.10 -4.06
N ILE A 97 -9.70 0.12 -4.44
CA ILE A 97 -9.65 0.58 -5.82
C ILE A 97 -8.44 1.49 -5.99
N HIS A 98 -7.48 1.06 -6.80
CA HIS A 98 -6.37 1.90 -7.22
C HIS A 98 -6.80 2.74 -8.43
N THR A 99 -6.63 4.05 -8.32
CA THR A 99 -6.90 4.99 -9.42
C THR A 99 -5.77 5.99 -9.57
N ASN A 100 -5.57 6.47 -10.79
CA ASN A 100 -4.69 7.61 -11.05
C ASN A 100 -5.37 8.96 -10.80
N GLY A 101 -6.66 8.97 -10.49
CA GLY A 101 -7.47 10.17 -10.21
C GLY A 101 -7.75 11.06 -11.41
N ARG A 102 -7.40 10.62 -12.63
CA ARG A 102 -7.47 11.45 -13.86
C ARG A 102 -8.63 11.12 -14.78
N VAL A 103 -9.19 9.92 -14.66
CA VAL A 103 -10.21 9.39 -15.59
C VAL A 103 -11.45 8.95 -14.82
N PRO A 104 -12.34 9.90 -14.42
CA PRO A 104 -13.56 9.57 -13.68
C PRO A 104 -14.48 8.57 -14.41
N ALA A 105 -14.45 8.55 -15.75
CA ALA A 105 -15.24 7.62 -16.56
C ALA A 105 -14.79 6.17 -16.35
N ALA A 106 -13.47 5.89 -16.30
CA ALA A 106 -12.95 4.54 -16.04
C ALA A 106 -13.31 4.07 -14.62
N PHE A 107 -13.22 4.97 -13.65
CA PHE A 107 -13.66 4.68 -12.27
C PHE A 107 -15.15 4.35 -12.22
N LYS A 108 -15.98 5.10 -12.96
CA LYS A 108 -17.43 4.84 -13.04
C LYS A 108 -17.73 3.48 -13.69
N GLU A 109 -17.07 3.17 -14.79
CA GLU A 109 -17.23 1.88 -15.49
C GLU A 109 -16.88 0.71 -14.58
N LEU A 110 -15.76 0.80 -13.85
CA LEU A 110 -15.38 -0.20 -12.85
C LEU A 110 -16.45 -0.31 -11.75
N TRP A 111 -16.87 0.83 -11.17
CA TRP A 111 -17.83 0.86 -10.08
C TRP A 111 -19.18 0.24 -10.49
N ASP A 112 -19.68 0.60 -11.65
CA ASP A 112 -20.92 0.05 -12.21
C ASP A 112 -20.80 -1.46 -12.48
N SER A 113 -19.63 -1.92 -12.92
CA SER A 113 -19.38 -3.35 -13.22
C SER A 113 -19.29 -4.21 -11.95
N LEU A 114 -18.91 -3.65 -10.81
CA LEU A 114 -18.93 -4.35 -9.52
C LEU A 114 -20.36 -4.57 -8.99
N GLY A 115 -21.30 -3.69 -9.37
CA GLY A 115 -22.73 -3.84 -9.10
C GLY A 115 -23.06 -4.11 -7.62
N ASP A 116 -23.95 -5.05 -7.38
CA ASP A 116 -24.44 -5.39 -6.03
C ASP A 116 -23.39 -6.14 -5.16
N SER A 117 -22.29 -6.62 -5.72
CA SER A 117 -21.24 -7.31 -4.95
C SER A 117 -20.62 -6.41 -3.87
N ILE A 118 -20.72 -5.08 -4.03
CA ILE A 118 -20.23 -4.09 -3.08
C ILE A 118 -21.03 -4.13 -1.76
N ASN A 119 -22.29 -4.57 -1.79
CA ASN A 119 -23.18 -4.52 -0.63
C ASN A 119 -22.76 -5.45 0.52
N SER A 120 -21.94 -6.47 0.25
CA SER A 120 -21.38 -7.38 1.26
C SER A 120 -20.16 -6.80 2.00
N LEU A 121 -19.59 -5.71 1.50
CA LEU A 121 -18.37 -5.14 2.03
C LEU A 121 -18.60 -4.30 3.28
N ARG A 122 -17.58 -4.27 4.15
CA ARG A 122 -17.50 -3.37 5.32
C ARG A 122 -16.70 -2.10 5.03
N LEU A 123 -15.81 -2.14 4.02
CA LEU A 123 -14.94 -1.04 3.68
C LEU A 123 -14.67 -1.00 2.18
N VAL A 124 -14.77 0.20 1.61
CA VAL A 124 -14.21 0.52 0.29
C VAL A 124 -13.09 1.55 0.49
N ALA A 125 -11.88 1.19 0.07
CA ALA A 125 -10.74 2.09 0.03
C ALA A 125 -10.48 2.55 -1.41
N VAL A 126 -10.24 3.84 -1.60
CA VAL A 126 -9.81 4.40 -2.88
C VAL A 126 -8.41 4.94 -2.71
N SER A 127 -7.45 4.32 -3.39
CA SER A 127 -6.04 4.72 -3.37
C SER A 127 -5.73 5.56 -4.60
N PHE A 128 -5.19 6.77 -4.39
CA PHE A 128 -4.82 7.66 -5.48
C PHE A 128 -3.58 8.50 -5.14
N PRO A 129 -2.81 8.90 -6.17
CA PRO A 129 -1.57 9.64 -6.00
C PRO A 129 -1.81 11.13 -5.69
N ASP A 130 -0.73 11.80 -5.25
CA ASP A 130 -0.73 13.26 -5.09
C ASP A 130 -0.79 13.96 -6.46
N ILE A 131 -2.00 14.32 -6.89
CA ILE A 131 -2.27 15.09 -8.11
C ILE A 131 -2.45 16.59 -7.82
N LYS A 132 -1.88 17.06 -6.72
CA LYS A 132 -1.85 18.47 -6.29
C LYS A 132 -3.25 19.08 -6.18
N ASP A 133 -3.43 20.28 -6.71
CA ASP A 133 -4.66 21.08 -6.60
C ASP A 133 -5.91 20.36 -7.15
N SER A 134 -5.74 19.37 -8.02
CA SER A 134 -6.83 18.57 -8.57
C SER A 134 -7.32 17.46 -7.63
N ALA A 135 -6.63 17.19 -6.53
CA ALA A 135 -6.91 16.04 -5.69
C ALA A 135 -8.32 16.08 -5.09
N VAL A 136 -8.73 17.20 -4.52
CA VAL A 136 -10.07 17.34 -3.92
C VAL A 136 -11.18 17.23 -4.96
N SER A 137 -10.99 17.85 -6.15
CA SER A 137 -11.94 17.73 -7.26
C SER A 137 -12.08 16.27 -7.73
N ALA A 138 -10.98 15.55 -7.85
CA ALA A 138 -10.99 14.13 -8.20
C ALA A 138 -11.69 13.28 -7.13
N MET A 139 -11.42 13.53 -5.84
CA MET A 139 -12.10 12.86 -4.74
C MET A 139 -13.62 13.07 -4.80
N ASN A 140 -14.06 14.32 -5.02
CA ASN A 140 -15.49 14.65 -5.11
C ASN A 140 -16.14 13.96 -6.33
N ALA A 141 -15.48 13.92 -7.48
CA ALA A 141 -15.98 13.24 -8.66
C ALA A 141 -16.16 11.73 -8.41
N MET A 142 -15.16 11.07 -7.82
CA MET A 142 -15.25 9.66 -7.47
C MET A 142 -16.31 9.40 -6.40
N TYR A 143 -16.39 10.27 -5.38
CA TYR A 143 -17.39 10.12 -4.32
C TYR A 143 -18.81 10.23 -4.85
N SER A 144 -19.08 11.16 -5.76
CA SER A 144 -20.39 11.31 -6.41
C SER A 144 -20.82 10.07 -7.22
N ILE A 145 -19.85 9.32 -7.75
CA ILE A 145 -20.11 8.04 -8.41
C ILE A 145 -20.50 6.97 -7.37
N MET A 146 -19.77 6.92 -6.26
CA MET A 146 -19.95 5.88 -5.24
C MET A 146 -21.17 6.08 -4.34
N GLU A 147 -21.47 7.34 -3.95
CA GLU A 147 -22.35 7.66 -2.82
C GLU A 147 -23.78 7.07 -2.92
N THR A 148 -24.27 6.84 -4.13
CA THR A 148 -25.61 6.28 -4.37
C THR A 148 -25.72 4.83 -3.88
N ASN A 149 -24.65 4.03 -4.05
CA ASN A 149 -24.61 2.60 -3.75
C ASN A 149 -23.68 2.24 -2.59
N LEU A 150 -22.89 3.18 -2.10
CA LEU A 150 -21.95 2.94 -1.00
C LEU A 150 -22.72 2.73 0.31
N ARG A 151 -22.68 1.50 0.87
CA ARG A 151 -23.36 1.09 2.10
C ARG A 151 -22.42 0.80 3.27
N CYS A 152 -21.11 0.95 3.04
CA CYS A 152 -20.04 0.64 3.99
C CYS A 152 -19.17 1.87 4.27
N TYR A 153 -18.15 1.70 5.10
CA TYR A 153 -17.17 2.75 5.35
C TYR A 153 -16.37 3.06 4.08
N ASN A 154 -16.04 4.35 3.91
CA ASN A 154 -15.19 4.85 2.85
C ASN A 154 -13.83 5.27 3.42
N LEU A 155 -12.75 4.86 2.76
CA LEU A 155 -11.38 5.20 3.11
C LEU A 155 -10.66 5.80 1.90
N TRP A 156 -10.12 6.99 2.05
CA TRP A 156 -9.23 7.61 1.06
C TRP A 156 -7.80 7.25 1.41
N GLN A 157 -7.18 6.43 0.60
CA GLN A 157 -5.79 6.03 0.76
C GLN A 157 -4.90 6.99 -0.02
N LEU A 158 -4.16 7.81 0.71
CA LEU A 158 -3.34 8.90 0.16
C LEU A 158 -1.97 8.35 -0.23
N ASP A 159 -1.76 8.10 -1.51
CA ASP A 159 -0.49 7.60 -2.03
C ASP A 159 0.44 8.79 -2.34
N GLY A 160 1.06 9.31 -1.30
CA GLY A 160 1.88 10.53 -1.37
C GLY A 160 3.15 10.39 -2.20
N ARG A 161 3.56 9.17 -2.52
CA ARG A 161 4.71 8.90 -3.39
C ARG A 161 4.55 7.56 -4.10
N PRO A 162 4.90 7.49 -5.41
CA PRO A 162 4.80 6.24 -6.16
C PRO A 162 5.67 5.15 -5.56
N MET A 163 5.29 3.89 -5.74
CA MET A 163 5.86 2.70 -5.13
C MET A 163 7.39 2.62 -5.24
N SER A 164 7.98 3.02 -6.37
CA SER A 164 9.42 3.06 -6.58
C SER A 164 10.16 4.07 -5.70
N GLY A 165 9.44 5.04 -5.14
CA GLY A 165 9.95 6.09 -4.27
C GLY A 165 9.80 5.86 -2.77
N ASP A 166 9.09 4.81 -2.32
CA ASP A 166 8.72 4.53 -0.93
C ASP A 166 9.85 4.61 0.08
N ILE A 167 11.04 4.21 -0.31
CA ILE A 167 12.22 4.16 0.55
C ILE A 167 13.27 5.21 0.20
N GLY A 168 12.94 6.15 -0.69
CA GLY A 168 13.80 7.28 -1.04
C GLY A 168 13.89 8.33 0.06
N ARG A 169 14.95 9.16 0.02
CA ARG A 169 15.06 10.33 0.92
C ARG A 169 13.91 11.29 0.65
N GLY A 170 13.29 11.78 1.73
CA GLY A 170 12.19 12.75 1.65
C GLY A 170 10.80 12.15 1.42
N ALA A 171 10.68 10.85 1.14
CA ALA A 171 9.40 10.19 0.88
C ALA A 171 8.33 10.49 1.95
N THR A 172 8.67 10.34 3.22
CA THR A 172 7.77 10.64 4.35
C THR A 172 7.34 12.11 4.38
N ARG A 173 8.23 13.04 4.01
CA ARG A 173 7.91 14.47 3.98
C ARG A 173 6.88 14.79 2.91
N GLU A 174 7.04 14.23 1.72
CA GLU A 174 6.08 14.39 0.62
C GLU A 174 4.72 13.80 0.98
N ALA A 175 4.70 12.59 1.55
CA ALA A 175 3.48 11.93 2.00
C ALA A 175 2.75 12.76 3.08
N ILE A 176 3.46 13.31 4.07
CA ILE A 176 2.86 14.15 5.11
C ILE A 176 2.36 15.49 4.53
N ALA A 177 3.06 16.08 3.56
CA ALA A 177 2.60 17.29 2.89
C ALA A 177 1.27 17.06 2.14
N PHE A 178 1.15 15.93 1.45
CA PHE A 178 -0.11 15.54 0.80
C PHE A 178 -1.24 15.30 1.82
N ALA A 179 -0.95 14.61 2.92
CA ALA A 179 -1.90 14.41 4.00
C ALA A 179 -2.37 15.74 4.60
N LEU A 180 -1.45 16.71 4.82
CA LEU A 180 -1.78 18.02 5.33
C LEU A 180 -2.68 18.81 4.38
N HIS A 181 -2.35 18.77 3.09
CA HIS A 181 -3.16 19.41 2.04
C HIS A 181 -4.62 18.92 2.11
N LEU A 182 -4.83 17.61 2.05
CA LEU A 182 -6.19 17.05 2.05
C LEU A 182 -6.90 17.15 3.40
N ALA A 183 -6.18 17.05 4.51
CA ALA A 183 -6.78 17.22 5.83
C ALA A 183 -7.29 18.65 6.05
N SER A 184 -6.65 19.64 5.42
CA SER A 184 -7.03 21.06 5.50
C SER A 184 -8.16 21.44 4.56
N ALA A 185 -8.45 20.63 3.54
CA ALA A 185 -9.48 20.93 2.55
C ALA A 185 -10.88 20.76 3.15
N GLY A 186 -11.62 21.85 3.26
CA GLY A 186 -12.97 21.88 3.84
C GLY A 186 -14.06 21.30 2.93
N ASP A 187 -13.80 21.23 1.65
CA ASP A 187 -14.71 20.81 0.58
C ASP A 187 -14.45 19.36 0.10
N ARG A 188 -13.53 18.62 0.75
CA ARG A 188 -13.31 17.21 0.44
C ARG A 188 -14.52 16.35 0.82
N PRO A 189 -14.77 15.23 0.10
CA PRO A 189 -15.88 14.34 0.41
C PRO A 189 -15.67 13.59 1.74
N LYS A 190 -16.75 13.01 2.25
CA LYS A 190 -16.72 12.18 3.46
C LYS A 190 -15.78 10.97 3.30
N GLY A 191 -15.30 10.45 4.41
CA GLY A 191 -14.46 9.27 4.47
C GLY A 191 -13.27 9.45 5.40
N PHE A 192 -12.69 8.33 5.81
CA PHE A 192 -11.45 8.29 6.57
C PHE A 192 -10.26 8.60 5.66
N LEU A 193 -9.20 9.15 6.23
CA LEU A 193 -7.93 9.37 5.52
C LEU A 193 -6.89 8.39 6.04
N GLN A 194 -6.24 7.65 5.16
CA GLN A 194 -5.11 6.80 5.48
C GLN A 194 -3.90 7.25 4.67
N LEU A 195 -2.77 7.43 5.33
CA LEU A 195 -1.54 7.75 4.63
C LEU A 195 -0.89 6.48 4.09
N ALA A 196 -0.56 6.49 2.80
CA ALA A 196 0.18 5.45 2.11
C ALA A 196 1.35 6.07 1.31
N GLY A 197 2.09 5.26 0.59
CA GLY A 197 3.19 5.71 -0.27
C GLY A 197 4.23 6.60 0.41
N GLY A 198 5.46 6.14 0.51
CA GLY A 198 6.51 6.87 1.20
C GLY A 198 6.53 6.73 2.72
N THR A 199 5.76 5.83 3.28
CA THR A 199 5.66 5.59 4.73
C THR A 199 6.83 4.75 5.26
N ASN A 200 7.31 5.09 6.46
CA ASN A 200 8.41 4.40 7.15
C ASN A 200 8.34 4.63 8.67
N ALA A 201 9.39 4.23 9.43
CA ALA A 201 9.45 4.38 10.87
C ALA A 201 9.24 5.82 11.39
N HIS A 202 9.48 6.84 10.58
CA HIS A 202 9.34 8.26 10.99
C HIS A 202 7.97 8.85 10.67
N THR A 203 7.10 8.10 10.00
CA THR A 203 5.81 8.62 9.50
C THR A 203 4.89 9.06 10.63
N VAL A 204 4.72 8.22 11.63
CA VAL A 204 3.80 8.51 12.75
C VAL A 204 4.26 9.71 13.55
N ASP A 205 5.55 9.81 13.85
CA ASP A 205 6.13 10.97 14.55
C ASP A 205 6.00 12.25 13.71
N GLY A 206 6.17 12.15 12.41
CA GLY A 206 5.95 13.25 11.48
C GLY A 206 4.50 13.73 11.47
N LEU A 207 3.53 12.80 11.44
CA LEU A 207 2.10 13.11 11.52
C LEU A 207 1.72 13.73 12.87
N LYS A 208 2.28 13.22 13.98
CA LYS A 208 2.09 13.83 15.32
C LYS A 208 2.62 15.26 15.38
N LYS A 209 3.82 15.51 14.86
CA LYS A 209 4.41 16.86 14.77
C LYS A 209 3.56 17.80 13.91
N ALA A 210 2.95 17.29 12.85
CA ALA A 210 2.02 18.03 12.00
C ALA A 210 0.61 18.17 12.62
N ARG A 211 0.35 17.60 13.80
CA ARG A 211 -0.96 17.54 14.47
C ARG A 211 -2.05 16.86 13.64
N LEU A 212 -1.68 15.94 12.77
CA LEU A 212 -2.59 15.15 11.93
C LEU A 212 -2.88 13.77 12.51
N PHE A 213 -2.10 13.31 13.48
CA PHE A 213 -2.26 12.02 14.13
C PHE A 213 -2.21 12.18 15.65
N GLN A 214 -3.30 11.80 16.32
CA GLN A 214 -3.41 11.79 17.76
C GLN A 214 -3.64 10.36 18.23
N THR A 215 -2.87 9.92 19.22
CA THR A 215 -3.15 8.70 19.95
C THR A 215 -4.03 9.08 21.14
N ALA A 216 -5.24 8.50 21.23
CA ALA A 216 -6.05 8.60 22.44
C ALA A 216 -5.28 7.92 23.58
N THR A 217 -5.07 8.62 24.68
CA THR A 217 -4.61 8.01 25.94
C THR A 217 -5.82 7.52 26.73
N ILE A 218 -5.64 6.47 27.54
CA ILE A 218 -6.74 5.93 28.38
C ILE A 218 -7.34 7.00 29.29
N SER A 219 -6.58 8.04 29.65
CA SER A 219 -7.04 9.20 30.41
C SER A 219 -8.01 10.12 29.65
N ASP A 220 -8.07 10.02 28.32
CA ASP A 220 -8.94 10.85 27.50
C ASP A 220 -10.35 10.23 27.31
N ILE A 221 -10.55 9.01 27.81
CA ILE A 221 -11.84 8.34 27.87
C ILE A 221 -12.49 8.71 29.20
N SER A 222 -13.18 9.86 29.25
CA SER A 222 -14.05 10.19 30.38
C SER A 222 -15.19 9.17 30.50
N ASN A 223 -15.59 8.83 31.73
CA ASN A 223 -16.59 7.83 32.09
C ASN A 223 -17.98 8.05 31.46
N ASP A 224 -18.20 9.12 30.74
CA ASP A 224 -19.51 9.50 30.17
C ASP A 224 -19.69 9.14 28.69
N GLY A 225 -18.79 8.38 28.08
CA GLY A 225 -18.94 7.93 26.69
C GLY A 225 -18.96 9.04 25.62
N ASN A 226 -18.78 10.29 26.03
CA ASN A 226 -18.71 11.44 25.14
C ASN A 226 -17.28 11.75 24.81
N PHE A 227 -16.91 11.48 23.55
CA PHE A 227 -15.64 11.87 22.94
C PHE A 227 -15.65 13.40 22.75
N THR A 228 -15.44 14.14 23.85
CA THR A 228 -15.51 15.59 23.79
C THR A 228 -14.13 16.22 23.71
N SER A 229 -13.97 16.99 22.66
CA SER A 229 -13.41 18.35 22.71
C SER A 229 -11.95 18.65 22.42
N SER A 230 -11.05 17.76 22.11
CA SER A 230 -9.74 18.22 21.57
C SER A 230 -9.67 18.32 20.03
N LEU A 231 -10.75 17.97 19.34
CA LEU A 231 -10.90 18.06 17.88
C LEU A 231 -11.26 19.45 17.36
N ARG A 232 -10.94 20.51 18.11
CA ARG A 232 -11.23 21.89 17.70
C ARG A 232 -10.20 22.54 16.76
N SER A 233 -9.31 21.79 16.14
CA SER A 233 -8.67 22.27 14.91
C SER A 233 -9.53 21.78 13.75
N GLY A 234 -9.97 22.66 12.85
CA GLY A 234 -10.85 22.31 11.73
C GLY A 234 -10.27 21.33 10.70
N ASN A 235 -9.19 20.64 11.03
CA ASN A 235 -8.50 19.69 10.17
C ASN A 235 -8.93 18.25 10.50
N ALA A 236 -9.23 17.47 9.48
CA ALA A 236 -9.44 16.03 9.63
C ALA A 236 -8.14 15.34 10.04
N LEU A 237 -8.24 14.38 10.98
CA LEU A 237 -7.09 13.58 11.37
C LEU A 237 -6.87 12.44 10.38
N ILE A 238 -5.61 12.03 10.24
CA ILE A 238 -5.25 10.80 9.53
C ILE A 238 -5.62 9.60 10.41
N SER A 239 -6.49 8.74 9.90
CA SER A 239 -7.08 7.62 10.64
C SER A 239 -6.19 6.37 10.66
N GLY A 240 -5.18 6.31 9.79
CA GLY A 240 -4.29 5.17 9.71
C GLY A 240 -3.08 5.42 8.82
N VAL A 241 -2.15 4.47 8.87
CA VAL A 241 -0.94 4.45 8.04
C VAL A 241 -0.79 3.07 7.43
N ALA A 242 -0.66 3.00 6.10
CA ALA A 242 -0.30 1.80 5.39
C ALA A 242 1.22 1.77 5.16
N PHE A 243 1.86 0.68 5.55
CA PHE A 243 3.29 0.48 5.37
C PHE A 243 3.54 -0.55 4.27
N GLY A 244 4.08 -0.13 3.14
CA GLY A 244 4.36 -0.97 1.97
C GLY A 244 5.84 -1.38 1.88
N GLY A 245 6.60 -0.68 1.05
CA GLY A 245 8.01 -1.00 0.76
C GLY A 245 8.92 -1.05 1.98
N TYR A 246 8.69 -0.20 2.97
CA TYR A 246 9.49 -0.20 4.21
C TYR A 246 9.21 -1.45 5.06
N ALA A 247 7.95 -1.86 5.22
CA ALA A 247 7.60 -3.09 5.93
C ALA A 247 8.23 -4.32 5.27
N ARG A 248 8.13 -4.43 3.95
CA ARG A 248 8.82 -5.50 3.18
C ARG A 248 10.33 -5.49 3.38
N LYS A 249 10.94 -4.30 3.49
CA LYS A 249 12.38 -4.18 3.71
C LYS A 249 12.82 -4.72 5.09
N ILE A 250 12.08 -4.43 6.16
CA ILE A 250 12.46 -4.85 7.52
C ILE A 250 12.21 -6.34 7.74
N VAL A 251 11.02 -6.83 7.38
CA VAL A 251 10.67 -8.26 7.50
C VAL A 251 11.43 -9.10 6.47
N GLY A 252 11.66 -8.57 5.28
CA GLY A 252 12.39 -9.26 4.22
C GLY A 252 13.81 -9.66 4.58
N LYS A 253 14.46 -8.96 5.50
CA LYS A 253 15.77 -9.35 6.03
C LYS A 253 15.70 -10.68 6.80
N VAL A 254 14.67 -10.84 7.62
CA VAL A 254 14.44 -12.07 8.40
C VAL A 254 14.13 -13.23 7.46
N LEU A 255 13.23 -13.00 6.48
CA LEU A 255 12.86 -14.01 5.50
C LEU A 255 14.07 -14.44 4.64
N HIS A 256 14.92 -13.49 4.22
CA HIS A 256 16.13 -13.79 3.45
C HIS A 256 17.14 -14.63 4.28
N SER A 257 17.34 -14.27 5.55
CA SER A 257 18.18 -15.04 6.46
C SER A 257 17.66 -16.48 6.61
N MET A 258 16.36 -16.65 6.79
CA MET A 258 15.69 -17.94 6.88
C MET A 258 15.88 -18.77 5.59
N GLN A 259 15.64 -18.18 4.43
CA GLN A 259 15.82 -18.86 3.13
C GLN A 259 17.25 -19.30 2.88
N SER A 260 18.24 -18.52 3.32
CA SER A 260 19.65 -18.87 3.20
C SER A 260 20.04 -20.06 4.07
N GLN A 261 19.35 -20.25 5.20
CA GLN A 261 19.62 -21.33 6.16
C GLN A 261 18.83 -22.62 5.88
N HIS A 262 17.59 -22.46 5.44
CA HIS A 262 16.59 -23.55 5.40
C HIS A 262 15.96 -23.77 4.01
N GLY A 263 16.33 -22.97 2.99
CA GLY A 263 15.73 -23.03 1.66
C GLY A 263 14.29 -22.50 1.63
N LEU A 264 13.43 -23.12 0.83
CA LEU A 264 12.01 -22.78 0.78
C LEU A 264 11.31 -23.42 1.98
N ALA A 265 11.08 -22.63 3.02
CA ALA A 265 10.42 -23.05 4.26
C ALA A 265 9.35 -22.02 4.66
N CYS A 266 8.32 -22.47 5.37
CA CYS A 266 7.31 -21.60 5.97
C CYS A 266 7.87 -20.99 7.26
N ILE A 267 7.66 -19.71 7.49
CA ILE A 267 8.18 -19.01 8.68
C ILE A 267 7.58 -19.56 9.97
N GLU A 268 6.38 -20.12 9.89
CA GLU A 268 5.66 -20.74 11.00
C GLU A 268 6.40 -21.98 11.55
N ASP A 269 7.21 -22.64 10.73
CA ASP A 269 8.02 -23.79 11.11
C ASP A 269 9.33 -23.38 11.83
N HIS A 270 9.62 -22.07 11.87
CA HIS A 270 10.84 -21.48 12.42
C HIS A 270 10.52 -20.43 13.51
N PRO A 271 10.26 -20.86 14.78
CA PRO A 271 9.77 -19.98 15.84
C PRO A 271 10.67 -18.77 16.15
N GLU A 272 11.98 -18.91 16.04
CA GLU A 272 12.95 -17.82 16.29
C GLU A 272 12.84 -16.73 15.22
N GLN A 273 12.79 -17.13 13.95
CA GLN A 273 12.63 -16.20 12.83
C GLN A 273 11.23 -15.57 12.82
N LEU A 274 10.20 -16.33 13.18
CA LEU A 274 8.85 -15.81 13.36
C LEU A 274 8.80 -14.74 14.44
N LEU A 275 9.42 -15.01 15.60
CA LEU A 275 9.49 -14.05 16.71
C LEU A 275 10.21 -12.76 16.28
N GLN A 276 11.35 -12.89 15.59
CA GLN A 276 12.10 -11.75 15.07
C GLN A 276 11.27 -10.95 14.06
N ALA A 277 10.56 -11.60 13.15
CA ALA A 277 9.68 -10.93 12.18
C ALA A 277 8.51 -10.22 12.86
N LEU A 278 7.96 -10.80 13.93
CA LEU A 278 6.92 -10.19 14.76
C LEU A 278 7.45 -8.95 15.50
N GLU A 279 8.64 -8.99 16.08
CA GLU A 279 9.28 -7.84 16.74
C GLU A 279 9.48 -6.67 15.77
N GLU A 280 10.01 -6.94 14.57
CA GLU A 280 10.16 -5.93 13.51
C GLU A 280 8.79 -5.33 13.10
N SER A 281 7.79 -6.18 12.94
CA SER A 281 6.44 -5.74 12.58
C SER A 281 5.81 -4.89 13.69
N LEU A 282 5.93 -5.31 14.94
CA LEU A 282 5.42 -4.59 16.11
C LEU A 282 6.13 -3.26 16.33
N SER A 283 7.42 -3.15 16.03
CA SER A 283 8.15 -1.87 16.08
C SER A 283 7.52 -0.82 15.17
N LEU A 284 6.91 -1.25 14.08
CA LEU A 284 6.25 -0.40 13.09
C LEU A 284 4.79 -0.12 13.45
N VAL A 285 3.97 -1.17 13.63
CA VAL A 285 2.53 -1.02 13.91
C VAL A 285 2.26 -0.53 15.34
N GLY A 286 3.14 -0.80 16.28
CA GLY A 286 3.01 -0.36 17.68
C GLY A 286 2.96 1.15 17.81
N THR A 287 3.62 1.89 16.93
CA THR A 287 3.56 3.36 16.90
C THR A 287 2.16 3.90 16.54
N VAL A 288 1.38 3.12 15.78
CA VAL A 288 0.00 3.45 15.38
C VAL A 288 -1.01 2.92 16.39
N LYS A 289 -0.83 1.68 16.84
CA LYS A 289 -1.81 0.94 17.64
C LYS A 289 -1.69 1.16 19.14
N CYS A 290 -0.66 1.88 19.61
CA CYS A 290 -0.41 2.17 21.03
C CYS A 290 -0.38 0.91 21.92
N TYR A 291 0.25 -0.16 21.47
CA TYR A 291 0.47 -1.37 22.28
C TYR A 291 1.49 -1.13 23.42
N ALA A 292 1.34 -0.03 24.15
CA ALA A 292 2.21 0.29 25.30
C ALA A 292 2.20 -0.80 26.39
N SER A 293 1.20 -1.69 26.39
CA SER A 293 1.04 -2.73 27.40
C SER A 293 1.85 -4.01 27.14
N LEU A 294 2.38 -4.23 25.94
CA LEU A 294 3.12 -5.46 25.61
C LEU A 294 4.63 -5.34 25.86
N CYS A 295 5.18 -4.13 25.98
CA CYS A 295 6.59 -3.91 26.32
C CYS A 295 6.92 -4.04 27.83
N SER A 296 5.94 -4.23 28.70
CA SER A 296 6.12 -4.38 30.16
C SER A 296 6.12 -5.86 30.65
N LEU A 297 6.15 -6.81 29.72
CA LEU A 297 6.31 -8.24 30.02
C LEU A 297 7.74 -8.70 29.68
N LYS A 298 8.76 -7.96 30.16
CA LYS A 298 10.14 -8.45 30.28
C LYS A 298 10.49 -8.55 31.75
#